data_7d5a47591ae6a8298d852ecfaadd9a12
#
_entry.id   7d5a47591ae6a8298d852ecfaadd9a12
#
_cell.length_a   1.000
_cell.length_b   1.000
_cell.length_c   1.000
_cell.angle_alpha   90.00
_cell.angle_beta   90.00
_cell.angle_gamma   90.00
#
_symmetry.space_group_name_H-M   'P 1'
#
loop_
_entity.id
_entity.type
_entity.pdbx_description
1 polymer ?
#
loop_
_entity_poly.entity_id
_entity_poly.type
_entity_poly.pdbx_seq_one_letter_code
_entity_poly.pdbx_strand_id
1 'polypeptide(L)'
;MLIRLFFIITFSCFNLLSGQTGQRDFFRGSSVNLEVLGNNNNHFYFRKFNYIFKKDFNDILIDSLLFEENIPNKNIKLVFKKDDPIIVSKGGGMVWKVENDSFKRADNSYNHKMTNQSNVFVRNDTIMKFGGYGYWSSRNFFTYYSEITREWEYYPINQKSALPPGVSDVNSTCSENYFYFSGGLITDPRVPLNKTKNDHVWRFNFNEKTWTDLGTAKFASGPNDQLLDLGNGRKVVKNEFNNGTPISTFINDYPNNEISLIKGFNPSLSIDIGFVANDTLYNYKNNELIKLGLTHYLTNDLKKQGAMYVDTKALFDRLTQFTAVALILLFGVVLFLYSKNRKRPRVSQTGFRFDRVHYPLSVNELMVLNLILYNKRVESKLILKSIYDNELSVAQNNRRKIEVVESLNKKVSGIMGVKNFINSKKSLKDQRVLIYYSNFRSDFVL
;
A
#
# COMPACT_ATOMS: atom_id res chain seq x y z
N MET A 1 7.62 11.61 -40.17
CA MET A 1 8.89 12.20 -39.71
C MET A 1 8.69 13.32 -38.69
N LEU A 2 7.68 14.19 -38.82
CA LEU A 2 7.39 15.30 -37.88
C LEU A 2 6.95 14.83 -36.45
N ILE A 3 6.22 13.73 -36.30
CA ILE A 3 5.72 13.25 -35.00
C ILE A 3 6.86 12.69 -34.10
N ARG A 4 7.92 12.17 -34.69
CA ARG A 4 9.10 11.71 -33.93
C ARG A 4 9.96 12.89 -33.42
N LEU A 5 9.96 14.00 -34.11
CA LEU A 5 10.68 15.21 -33.69
C LEU A 5 9.98 15.90 -32.49
N PHE A 6 8.64 15.86 -32.45
CA PHE A 6 7.86 16.43 -31.35
C PHE A 6 8.06 15.65 -30.03
N PHE A 7 8.20 14.33 -30.08
CA PHE A 7 8.47 13.49 -28.90
C PHE A 7 9.88 13.66 -28.34
N ILE A 8 10.87 13.95 -29.20
CA ILE A 8 12.25 14.17 -28.74
C ILE A 8 12.41 15.54 -28.09
N ILE A 9 11.70 16.57 -28.57
CA ILE A 9 11.74 17.93 -27.99
C ILE A 9 10.98 17.98 -26.66
N THR A 10 9.85 17.29 -26.53
CA THR A 10 9.12 17.22 -25.25
C THR A 10 9.88 16.39 -24.21
N PHE A 11 10.60 15.33 -24.61
CA PHE A 11 11.40 14.52 -23.69
C PHE A 11 12.68 15.24 -23.23
N SER A 12 13.31 16.06 -24.07
CA SER A 12 14.46 16.88 -23.69
C SER A 12 14.09 18.08 -22.80
N CYS A 13 12.91 18.67 -22.97
CA CYS A 13 12.43 19.72 -22.05
C CYS A 13 12.05 19.19 -20.67
N PHE A 14 11.56 17.93 -20.57
CA PHE A 14 11.26 17.32 -19.27
C PHE A 14 12.54 16.93 -18.51
N ASN A 15 13.62 16.59 -19.19
CA ASN A 15 14.90 16.27 -18.54
C ASN A 15 15.71 17.51 -18.11
N LEU A 16 15.41 18.69 -18.66
CA LEU A 16 16.05 19.96 -18.24
C LEU A 16 15.37 20.61 -17.02
N LEU A 17 14.13 20.19 -16.69
CA LEU A 17 13.40 20.70 -15.52
C LEU A 17 13.60 19.85 -14.26
N SER A 18 14.15 18.62 -14.36
CA SER A 18 14.44 17.75 -13.22
C SER A 18 15.86 17.87 -12.66
N GLY A 19 16.69 18.75 -13.23
CA GLY A 19 18.13 18.85 -12.96
C GLY A 19 18.59 19.97 -12.02
N GLN A 20 17.70 20.70 -11.35
CA GLN A 20 18.11 21.74 -10.38
C GLN A 20 17.31 21.68 -9.09
N THR A 21 17.43 20.60 -8.32
CA THR A 21 17.37 20.72 -6.88
C THR A 21 18.78 21.05 -6.37
N GLY A 22 19.21 22.26 -6.68
CA GLY A 22 20.39 22.80 -6.03
C GLY A 22 20.19 22.74 -4.52
N GLN A 23 21.16 22.18 -3.81
CA GLN A 23 21.37 22.41 -2.41
C GLN A 23 21.27 23.92 -2.17
N ARG A 24 20.08 24.41 -1.84
CA ARG A 24 19.96 25.71 -1.21
C ARG A 24 20.45 25.51 0.23
N ASP A 25 21.71 25.79 0.44
CA ASP A 25 22.22 26.16 1.75
C ASP A 25 21.38 27.36 2.22
N PHE A 26 20.33 27.08 2.98
CA PHE A 26 19.58 28.11 3.66
C PHE A 26 20.46 28.68 4.78
N PHE A 27 21.34 29.60 4.43
CA PHE A 27 21.81 30.59 5.34
C PHE A 27 20.60 31.46 5.72
N ARG A 28 19.85 31.05 6.73
CA ARG A 28 18.95 31.97 7.42
C ARG A 28 19.85 32.96 8.19
N GLY A 29 20.08 34.08 7.59
CA GLY A 29 20.51 35.26 8.31
C GLY A 29 19.41 35.66 9.27
N SER A 30 19.41 35.12 10.47
CA SER A 30 18.60 35.61 11.59
C SER A 30 19.54 36.26 12.59
N SER A 31 19.27 37.52 12.81
CA SER A 31 19.71 38.26 13.98
C SER A 31 19.16 37.59 15.24
N VAL A 32 19.92 36.78 15.85
CA VAL A 32 19.86 36.15 17.17
C VAL A 32 20.02 34.65 17.07
N ASN A 33 21.22 34.15 17.35
CA ASN A 33 21.56 32.74 17.42
C ASN A 33 21.02 32.11 18.71
N LEU A 34 19.73 32.07 18.87
CA LEU A 34 19.07 31.38 19.98
C LEU A 34 18.53 30.05 19.46
N GLU A 35 19.07 28.96 19.92
CA GLU A 35 18.66 27.61 19.56
C GLU A 35 18.09 26.92 20.79
N VAL A 36 16.79 26.56 20.74
CA VAL A 36 16.20 25.73 21.77
C VAL A 36 16.69 24.30 21.56
N LEU A 37 17.38 23.76 22.55
CA LEU A 37 18.00 22.44 22.46
C LEU A 37 17.08 21.32 22.95
N GLY A 38 16.25 21.59 23.94
CA GLY A 38 15.33 20.61 24.53
C GLY A 38 14.85 21.01 25.92
N ASN A 39 14.06 20.13 26.51
CA ASN A 39 13.51 20.30 27.87
C ASN A 39 13.45 18.96 28.60
N ASN A 40 13.46 19.04 29.94
CA ASN A 40 12.99 17.99 30.84
C ASN A 40 11.65 18.40 31.48
N ASN A 41 11.20 17.70 32.51
CA ASN A 41 9.92 17.97 33.17
C ASN A 41 9.82 19.34 33.85
N ASN A 42 10.95 19.96 34.21
CA ASN A 42 10.99 21.16 35.05
C ASN A 42 11.64 22.35 34.35
N HIS A 43 12.48 22.13 33.40
CA HIS A 43 13.32 23.15 32.80
C HIS A 43 13.43 22.98 31.29
N PHE A 44 13.69 24.09 30.60
CA PHE A 44 14.11 24.07 29.21
C PHE A 44 15.51 24.67 29.05
N TYR A 45 16.17 24.27 27.97
CA TYR A 45 17.56 24.60 27.69
C TYR A 45 17.66 25.22 26.30
N PHE A 46 18.32 26.37 26.25
CA PHE A 46 18.59 27.02 24.98
C PHE A 46 20.08 27.40 24.90
N ARG A 47 20.58 27.41 23.68
CA ARG A 47 21.95 27.77 23.37
C ARG A 47 22.04 29.21 22.87
N LYS A 48 23.03 29.94 23.41
CA LYS A 48 23.45 31.22 22.85
C LYS A 48 24.99 31.30 22.90
N PHE A 49 25.63 31.36 21.74
CA PHE A 49 27.10 31.25 21.63
C PHE A 49 27.63 29.94 22.26
N ASN A 50 28.57 30.02 23.15
CA ASN A 50 29.19 28.90 23.85
C ASN A 50 28.55 28.59 25.22
N TYR A 51 27.38 29.17 25.49
CA TYR A 51 26.64 28.93 26.71
C TYR A 51 25.33 28.21 26.43
N ILE A 52 24.99 27.32 27.33
CA ILE A 52 23.68 26.69 27.41
C ILE A 52 23.02 27.21 28.68
N PHE A 53 21.92 27.89 28.49
CA PHE A 53 21.13 28.49 29.55
C PHE A 53 20.01 27.53 29.94
N LYS A 54 19.86 27.29 31.24
CA LYS A 54 18.82 26.55 31.87
C LYS A 54 17.81 27.52 32.44
N LYS A 55 16.54 27.44 31.99
CA LYS A 55 15.43 28.26 32.49
C LYS A 55 14.31 27.40 32.99
N ASP A 56 13.50 27.92 33.91
CA ASP A 56 12.25 27.34 34.29
C ASP A 56 11.15 27.71 33.27
N PHE A 57 9.98 27.12 33.41
CA PHE A 57 8.83 27.43 32.53
C PHE A 57 8.19 28.82 32.76
N ASN A 58 8.68 29.60 33.68
CA ASN A 58 8.33 31.02 33.88
C ASN A 58 9.36 31.96 33.22
N ASP A 59 10.30 31.39 32.45
CA ASP A 59 11.39 32.10 31.76
C ASP A 59 12.43 32.69 32.72
N ILE A 60 12.49 32.18 33.97
CA ILE A 60 13.48 32.58 34.94
C ILE A 60 14.77 31.81 34.69
N LEU A 61 15.88 32.53 34.58
CA LEU A 61 17.21 31.92 34.44
C LEU A 61 17.59 31.23 35.74
N ILE A 62 17.86 29.93 35.68
CA ILE A 62 18.28 29.11 36.81
C ILE A 62 19.78 28.96 36.80
N ASP A 63 20.38 28.73 35.61
CA ASP A 63 21.77 28.40 35.47
C ASP A 63 22.29 28.70 34.07
N SER A 64 23.61 28.77 33.93
CA SER A 64 24.30 28.88 32.64
C SER A 64 25.53 27.95 32.61
N LEU A 65 25.54 27.02 31.69
CA LEU A 65 26.57 26.02 31.52
C LEU A 65 27.51 26.41 30.38
N LEU A 66 28.79 26.42 30.63
CA LEU A 66 29.80 26.74 29.60
C LEU A 66 30.03 25.52 28.70
N PHE A 67 30.24 25.76 27.44
CA PHE A 67 30.75 24.80 26.48
C PHE A 67 32.26 25.05 26.29
N GLU A 68 33.10 24.16 26.79
CA GLU A 68 34.56 24.32 26.75
C GLU A 68 35.16 24.04 25.36
N GLU A 69 34.47 23.28 24.52
CA GLU A 69 34.96 22.92 23.19
C GLU A 69 34.19 23.66 22.07
N ASN A 70 34.87 23.88 20.95
CA ASN A 70 34.21 24.35 19.71
C ASN A 70 33.28 23.26 19.17
N ILE A 71 32.06 23.22 19.67
CA ILE A 71 31.05 22.30 19.19
C ILE A 71 30.51 22.79 17.85
N PRO A 72 30.39 21.89 16.88
CA PRO A 72 29.74 22.23 15.62
C PRO A 72 28.37 22.86 15.88
N ASN A 73 28.15 24.08 15.40
CA ASN A 73 26.91 24.84 15.61
C ASN A 73 25.64 24.16 15.08
N LYS A 74 25.79 23.06 14.37
CA LYS A 74 24.72 22.31 13.76
C LYS A 74 24.92 20.83 13.99
N ASN A 75 23.85 20.07 14.10
CA ASN A 75 23.89 18.61 14.20
C ASN A 75 24.16 18.03 15.60
N ILE A 76 23.72 18.74 16.63
CA ILE A 76 23.68 18.24 18.01
C ILE A 76 22.22 18.06 18.46
N LYS A 77 21.99 17.24 19.48
CA LYS A 77 20.72 17.10 20.19
C LYS A 77 20.97 17.03 21.67
N LEU A 78 20.21 17.80 22.45
CA LEU A 78 20.13 17.65 23.89
C LEU A 78 19.14 16.53 24.20
N VAL A 79 19.55 15.62 25.05
CA VAL A 79 18.72 14.54 25.59
C VAL A 79 18.92 14.48 27.11
N PHE A 80 18.00 13.85 27.81
CA PHE A 80 18.03 13.76 29.27
C PHE A 80 18.10 12.30 29.68
N LYS A 81 19.06 11.99 30.54
CA LYS A 81 19.14 10.72 31.25
C LYS A 81 18.75 10.99 32.70
N LYS A 82 17.62 10.45 33.12
CA LYS A 82 16.91 10.96 34.30
C LYS A 82 16.66 12.46 34.13
N ASP A 83 17.30 13.31 34.90
CA ASP A 83 17.19 14.78 34.76
C ASP A 83 18.49 15.43 34.27
N ASP A 84 19.54 14.65 34.06
CA ASP A 84 20.83 15.16 33.64
C ASP A 84 20.85 15.47 32.14
N PRO A 85 21.19 16.71 31.77
CA PRO A 85 21.32 17.08 30.36
C PRO A 85 22.57 16.49 29.73
N ILE A 86 22.40 15.86 28.59
CA ILE A 86 23.48 15.26 27.79
C ILE A 86 23.38 15.74 26.36
N ILE A 87 24.46 16.24 25.81
CA ILE A 87 24.51 16.64 24.41
C ILE A 87 25.14 15.54 23.59
N VAL A 88 24.53 15.26 22.46
CA VAL A 88 24.91 14.19 21.53
C VAL A 88 25.06 14.76 20.13
N SER A 89 26.19 14.47 19.48
CA SER A 89 26.37 14.74 18.06
C SER A 89 25.52 13.77 17.22
N LYS A 90 24.70 14.29 16.34
CA LYS A 90 23.92 13.45 15.37
C LYS A 90 24.80 12.84 14.28
N GLY A 91 25.94 13.46 13.99
CA GLY A 91 26.84 13.10 12.88
C GLY A 91 28.03 12.24 13.22
N GLY A 92 28.38 12.16 14.50
CA GLY A 92 29.57 11.45 14.99
C GLY A 92 29.29 10.68 16.28
N GLY A 93 30.35 10.30 16.96
CA GLY A 93 30.27 9.59 18.23
C GLY A 93 30.28 10.51 19.47
N MET A 94 30.46 11.81 19.31
CA MET A 94 30.71 12.71 20.44
C MET A 94 29.52 12.86 21.36
N VAL A 95 29.76 12.72 22.64
CA VAL A 95 28.82 12.87 23.77
C VAL A 95 29.44 13.78 24.81
N TRP A 96 28.66 14.77 25.28
CA TRP A 96 29.10 15.68 26.33
C TRP A 96 28.16 15.61 27.51
N LYS A 97 28.72 15.56 28.72
CA LYS A 97 28.00 15.56 30.00
C LYS A 97 28.39 16.78 30.80
N VAL A 98 27.54 17.18 31.75
CA VAL A 98 27.84 18.28 32.66
C VAL A 98 28.80 17.81 33.76
N GLU A 99 29.91 18.48 33.88
CA GLU A 99 30.91 18.31 34.96
C GLU A 99 31.42 19.70 35.38
N ASN A 100 31.31 20.05 36.66
CA ASN A 100 31.78 21.34 37.21
C ASN A 100 31.23 22.55 36.40
N ASP A 101 29.91 22.62 36.24
CA ASP A 101 29.16 23.68 35.53
C ASP A 101 29.57 23.88 34.05
N SER A 102 30.19 22.89 33.45
CA SER A 102 30.54 22.91 32.05
C SER A 102 30.22 21.58 31.35
N PHE A 103 29.94 21.65 30.04
CA PHE A 103 29.83 20.45 29.22
C PHE A 103 31.20 19.95 28.81
N LYS A 104 31.58 18.77 29.30
CA LYS A 104 32.83 18.10 28.96
C LYS A 104 32.56 16.85 28.12
N ARG A 105 33.51 16.55 27.27
CA ARG A 105 33.41 15.34 26.44
C ARG A 105 33.52 14.09 27.31
N ALA A 106 32.54 13.20 27.17
CA ALA A 106 32.38 11.99 27.96
C ALA A 106 32.67 10.70 27.20
N ASP A 107 32.76 10.75 25.86
CA ASP A 107 33.00 9.59 25.01
C ASP A 107 34.47 9.47 24.59
N ASN A 108 34.84 8.24 24.21
CA ASN A 108 36.14 7.93 23.61
C ASN A 108 36.05 7.80 22.08
N SER A 109 34.86 8.06 21.48
CA SER A 109 34.60 7.82 20.08
C SER A 109 35.39 8.78 19.17
N TYR A 110 35.86 8.25 18.05
CA TYR A 110 36.39 9.07 16.98
C TYR A 110 35.26 9.78 16.22
N ASN A 111 35.52 11.02 15.79
CA ASN A 111 34.51 11.75 14.98
C ASN A 111 34.49 11.23 13.55
N HIS A 112 33.80 10.11 13.35
CA HIS A 112 33.78 9.37 12.08
C HIS A 112 32.79 9.89 11.05
N LYS A 113 31.87 10.79 11.41
CA LYS A 113 30.81 11.35 10.56
C LYS A 113 29.97 10.29 9.79
N MET A 114 29.89 9.06 10.32
CA MET A 114 29.22 7.92 9.65
C MET A 114 27.71 7.91 9.82
N THR A 115 27.19 8.70 10.74
CA THR A 115 25.76 8.71 11.08
C THR A 115 25.19 10.12 11.05
N ASN A 116 25.62 10.92 10.08
CA ASN A 116 25.13 12.29 9.93
C ASN A 116 23.60 12.30 9.76
N GLN A 117 22.91 13.23 10.42
CA GLN A 117 21.45 13.29 10.46
C GLN A 117 20.79 12.01 11.03
N SER A 118 21.47 11.30 11.94
CA SER A 118 20.84 10.24 12.71
C SER A 118 19.79 10.79 13.66
N ASN A 119 18.79 10.00 13.96
CA ASN A 119 17.84 10.32 15.00
C ASN A 119 18.40 9.86 16.37
N VAL A 120 18.46 10.79 17.33
CA VAL A 120 18.92 10.54 18.69
C VAL A 120 17.75 10.59 19.66
N PHE A 121 17.62 9.61 20.54
CA PHE A 121 16.57 9.52 21.55
C PHE A 121 17.08 8.77 22.79
N VAL A 122 16.33 8.84 23.88
CA VAL A 122 16.62 8.09 25.11
C VAL A 122 15.52 7.07 25.33
N ARG A 123 15.90 5.86 25.69
CA ARG A 123 15.02 4.79 26.08
C ARG A 123 15.60 4.04 27.28
N ASN A 124 14.83 3.89 28.36
CA ASN A 124 15.26 3.25 29.60
C ASN A 124 16.65 3.72 30.04
N ASP A 125 16.81 5.02 30.16
CA ASP A 125 18.07 5.69 30.50
C ASP A 125 19.26 5.38 29.58
N THR A 126 19.02 4.80 28.42
CA THR A 126 20.05 4.52 27.42
C THR A 126 19.92 5.47 26.24
N ILE A 127 21.01 6.12 25.89
CA ILE A 127 21.06 7.01 24.71
C ILE A 127 21.21 6.14 23.46
N MET A 128 20.31 6.31 22.52
CA MET A 128 20.27 5.54 21.29
C MET A 128 20.31 6.44 20.06
N LYS A 129 20.80 5.89 18.97
CA LYS A 129 20.76 6.50 17.63
C LYS A 129 20.15 5.52 16.64
N PHE A 130 19.41 6.04 15.67
CA PHE A 130 18.91 5.27 14.55
C PHE A 130 19.25 5.96 13.23
N GLY A 131 19.66 5.17 12.23
CA GLY A 131 19.86 5.64 10.88
C GLY A 131 21.05 6.58 10.72
N GLY A 132 20.91 7.53 9.81
CA GLY A 132 21.93 8.51 9.47
C GLY A 132 22.68 8.17 8.19
N TYR A 133 23.45 9.12 7.69
CA TYR A 133 24.19 9.04 6.43
C TYR A 133 25.70 9.18 6.66
N GLY A 134 26.47 8.37 5.98
CA GLY A 134 27.93 8.49 5.98
C GLY A 134 28.57 7.47 5.03
N TYR A 135 29.76 7.80 4.52
CA TYR A 135 30.46 6.99 3.53
C TYR A 135 29.54 6.54 2.39
N TRP A 136 28.85 7.50 1.78
CA TRP A 136 28.01 7.32 0.59
C TRP A 136 26.79 6.40 0.79
N SER A 137 26.43 6.07 2.05
CA SER A 137 25.26 5.24 2.30
C SER A 137 24.47 5.68 3.53
N SER A 138 23.15 5.45 3.51
CA SER A 138 22.28 5.61 4.67
C SER A 138 22.24 4.32 5.48
N ARG A 139 22.03 4.43 6.79
CA ARG A 139 22.05 3.33 7.76
C ARG A 139 20.64 2.95 8.17
N ASN A 140 20.45 1.69 8.57
CA ASN A 140 19.15 1.14 9.03
C ASN A 140 19.27 0.40 10.37
N PHE A 141 20.28 0.70 11.14
CA PHE A 141 20.52 0.06 12.42
C PHE A 141 20.48 1.05 13.57
N PHE A 142 20.30 0.51 14.77
CA PHE A 142 20.46 1.25 16.01
C PHE A 142 21.84 1.08 16.58
N THR A 143 22.34 2.15 17.19
CA THR A 143 23.47 2.11 18.10
C THR A 143 23.06 2.69 19.45
N TYR A 144 23.70 2.26 20.52
CA TYR A 144 23.52 2.79 21.85
C TYR A 144 24.85 3.20 22.46
N TYR A 145 24.81 4.23 23.29
CA TYR A 145 26.00 4.69 23.99
C TYR A 145 26.24 3.85 25.26
N SER A 146 27.35 3.15 25.32
CA SER A 146 27.80 2.37 26.47
C SER A 146 28.59 3.26 27.40
N GLU A 147 28.13 3.42 28.63
CA GLU A 147 28.88 4.21 29.62
C GLU A 147 30.13 3.48 30.15
N ILE A 148 30.16 2.15 30.00
CA ILE A 148 31.28 1.31 30.43
C ILE A 148 32.45 1.49 29.48
N THR A 149 32.19 1.33 28.18
CA THR A 149 33.25 1.48 27.15
C THR A 149 33.44 2.93 26.72
N ARG A 150 32.49 3.82 27.03
CA ARG A 150 32.37 5.20 26.54
C ARG A 150 32.36 5.30 25.00
N GLU A 151 31.78 4.29 24.37
CA GLU A 151 31.69 4.17 22.91
C GLU A 151 30.27 3.82 22.47
N TRP A 152 30.04 3.92 21.16
CA TRP A 152 28.77 3.52 20.54
C TRP A 152 28.85 2.06 20.15
N GLU A 153 27.94 1.26 20.69
CA GLU A 153 27.81 -0.15 20.41
C GLU A 153 26.60 -0.43 19.53
N TYR A 154 26.67 -1.48 18.73
CA TYR A 154 25.57 -1.92 17.87
C TYR A 154 24.45 -2.54 18.71
N TYR A 155 23.22 -2.07 18.51
CA TYR A 155 22.06 -2.67 19.16
C TYR A 155 21.56 -3.87 18.32
N PRO A 156 21.55 -5.08 18.89
CA PRO A 156 21.22 -6.29 18.15
C PRO A 156 19.75 -6.31 17.75
N ILE A 157 19.49 -6.70 16.50
CA ILE A 157 18.15 -6.91 15.95
C ILE A 157 17.98 -8.38 15.57
N ASN A 158 16.75 -8.84 15.55
CA ASN A 158 16.44 -10.21 15.11
C ASN A 158 16.63 -10.33 13.59
N GLN A 159 17.54 -11.19 13.16
CA GLN A 159 17.92 -11.35 11.75
C GLN A 159 16.77 -11.87 10.85
N LYS A 160 15.73 -12.48 11.43
CA LYS A 160 14.55 -12.96 10.69
C LYS A 160 13.54 -11.84 10.41
N SER A 161 13.76 -10.65 10.96
CA SER A 161 12.91 -9.48 10.75
C SER A 161 13.13 -8.88 9.36
N ALA A 162 12.05 -8.41 8.73
CA ALA A 162 12.18 -7.51 7.60
C ALA A 162 12.96 -6.26 8.03
N LEU A 163 13.90 -5.80 7.22
CA LEU A 163 14.70 -4.62 7.53
C LEU A 163 14.18 -3.42 6.76
N PRO A 164 14.08 -2.24 7.41
CA PRO A 164 13.81 -1.02 6.68
C PRO A 164 15.00 -0.67 5.76
N PRO A 165 14.79 0.16 4.75
CA PRO A 165 15.89 0.73 3.99
C PRO A 165 16.78 1.57 4.89
N GLY A 166 18.03 1.77 4.51
CA GLY A 166 18.91 2.75 5.15
C GLY A 166 18.36 4.16 4.96
N VAL A 167 18.21 4.93 6.06
CA VAL A 167 17.56 6.24 6.05
C VAL A 167 18.34 7.26 6.85
N SER A 168 18.25 8.51 6.45
CA SER A 168 18.73 9.67 7.20
C SER A 168 17.63 10.71 7.30
N ASP A 169 17.70 11.59 8.30
CA ASP A 169 16.76 12.69 8.50
C ASP A 169 15.30 12.22 8.61
N VAL A 170 15.09 11.19 9.40
CA VAL A 170 13.77 10.57 9.58
C VAL A 170 12.89 11.35 10.54
N ASN A 171 11.60 11.36 10.26
CA ASN A 171 10.58 11.71 11.23
C ASN A 171 10.28 10.51 12.12
N SER A 172 10.70 10.56 13.37
CA SER A 172 10.55 9.43 14.29
C SER A 172 10.00 9.84 15.64
N THR A 173 9.37 8.90 16.31
CA THR A 173 8.86 9.01 17.68
C THR A 173 8.95 7.68 18.39
N CYS A 174 8.99 7.71 19.73
CA CYS A 174 9.02 6.53 20.56
C CYS A 174 7.75 6.42 21.41
N SER A 175 7.34 5.20 21.65
CA SER A 175 6.50 4.81 22.77
C SER A 175 7.28 3.86 23.67
N GLU A 176 6.71 3.39 24.75
CA GLU A 176 7.38 2.52 25.72
C GLU A 176 8.12 1.33 25.07
N ASN A 177 7.42 0.62 24.18
CA ASN A 177 7.94 -0.62 23.57
C ASN A 177 8.28 -0.47 22.09
N TYR A 178 7.98 0.66 21.48
CA TYR A 178 8.09 0.80 20.03
C TYR A 178 8.82 2.08 19.63
N PHE A 179 9.59 1.98 18.56
CA PHE A 179 10.11 3.10 17.81
C PHE A 179 9.42 3.13 16.45
N TYR A 180 8.93 4.29 16.07
CA TYR A 180 8.28 4.51 14.77
C TYR A 180 9.07 5.52 13.97
N PHE A 181 9.11 5.32 12.66
CA PHE A 181 9.58 6.37 11.77
C PHE A 181 8.84 6.38 10.43
N SER A 182 8.80 7.53 9.81
CA SER A 182 8.31 7.75 8.45
C SER A 182 9.16 8.82 7.77
N GLY A 183 9.06 8.93 6.44
CA GLY A 183 9.85 9.90 5.70
C GLY A 183 11.34 9.63 5.81
N GLY A 184 12.15 10.68 5.70
CA GLY A 184 13.59 10.57 5.61
C GLY A 184 14.09 10.31 4.20
N LEU A 185 15.41 10.29 4.04
CA LEU A 185 16.07 10.16 2.76
C LEU A 185 16.80 8.81 2.66
N ILE A 186 16.47 8.07 1.62
CA ILE A 186 17.11 6.82 1.23
C ILE A 186 18.18 7.14 0.20
N THR A 187 19.39 6.63 0.38
CA THR A 187 20.46 6.75 -0.60
C THR A 187 20.36 5.64 -1.64
N ASP A 188 20.37 5.99 -2.92
CA ASP A 188 20.45 5.01 -3.99
C ASP A 188 21.84 4.30 -3.94
N PRO A 189 21.89 2.98 -3.77
CA PRO A 189 23.18 2.27 -3.70
C PRO A 189 23.97 2.32 -5.02
N ARG A 190 23.33 2.59 -6.15
CA ARG A 190 23.98 2.70 -7.47
C ARG A 190 24.53 4.10 -7.71
N VAL A 191 23.81 5.11 -7.24
CA VAL A 191 24.18 6.52 -7.40
C VAL A 191 24.04 7.21 -6.04
N PRO A 192 25.07 7.14 -5.17
CA PRO A 192 24.99 7.60 -3.77
C PRO A 192 24.66 9.09 -3.59
N LEU A 193 24.84 9.90 -4.61
CA LEU A 193 24.41 11.31 -4.62
C LEU A 193 22.89 11.45 -4.81
N ASN A 194 22.25 10.42 -5.34
CA ASN A 194 20.82 10.40 -5.58
C ASN A 194 20.09 9.96 -4.29
N LYS A 195 19.25 10.81 -3.77
CA LYS A 195 18.47 10.52 -2.57
C LYS A 195 16.98 10.53 -2.93
N THR A 196 16.30 9.47 -2.55
CA THR A 196 14.85 9.34 -2.68
C THR A 196 14.19 9.45 -1.31
N LYS A 197 12.94 9.88 -1.28
CA LYS A 197 12.16 9.95 -0.05
C LYS A 197 11.67 8.55 0.33
N ASN A 198 11.76 8.20 1.62
CA ASN A 198 11.07 7.04 2.15
C ASN A 198 9.57 7.34 2.26
N ASP A 199 8.76 6.53 1.61
CA ASP A 199 7.30 6.62 1.60
C ASP A 199 6.60 5.60 2.51
N HIS A 200 7.36 4.75 3.21
CA HIS A 200 6.87 3.75 4.14
C HIS A 200 6.94 4.21 5.60
N VAL A 201 6.01 3.70 6.39
CA VAL A 201 6.01 3.81 7.85
C VAL A 201 6.52 2.51 8.43
N TRP A 202 7.51 2.62 9.30
CA TRP A 202 8.15 1.48 9.94
C TRP A 202 8.00 1.53 11.45
N ARG A 203 7.86 0.35 12.06
CA ARG A 203 7.80 0.16 13.50
C ARG A 203 8.82 -0.88 13.94
N PHE A 204 9.60 -0.55 14.95
CA PHE A 204 10.50 -1.47 15.64
C PHE A 204 9.92 -1.83 17.01
N ASN A 205 9.84 -3.13 17.30
CA ASN A 205 9.50 -3.66 18.62
C ASN A 205 10.77 -3.93 19.39
N PHE A 206 11.03 -3.19 20.47
CA PHE A 206 12.24 -3.35 21.27
C PHE A 206 12.28 -4.65 22.07
N ASN A 207 11.14 -5.22 22.44
CA ASN A 207 11.07 -6.46 23.21
C ASN A 207 11.42 -7.67 22.33
N GLU A 208 10.87 -7.73 21.14
CA GLU A 208 11.11 -8.79 20.14
C GLU A 208 12.32 -8.53 19.27
N LYS A 209 12.82 -7.30 19.28
CA LYS A 209 13.90 -6.80 18.40
C LYS A 209 13.60 -6.98 16.93
N THR A 210 12.34 -6.73 16.54
CA THR A 210 11.84 -6.95 15.18
C THR A 210 11.32 -5.66 14.54
N TRP A 211 11.52 -5.55 13.23
CA TRP A 211 10.92 -4.52 12.40
C TRP A 211 9.61 -4.99 11.78
N THR A 212 8.67 -4.09 11.63
CA THR A 212 7.43 -4.27 10.87
C THR A 212 7.26 -3.11 9.91
N ASP A 213 7.06 -3.40 8.64
CA ASP A 213 6.56 -2.43 7.67
C ASP A 213 5.05 -2.26 7.88
N LEU A 214 4.62 -1.07 8.26
CA LEU A 214 3.21 -0.74 8.49
C LEU A 214 2.49 -0.31 7.20
N GLY A 215 3.26 -0.12 6.12
CA GLY A 215 2.73 0.23 4.81
C GLY A 215 3.08 1.64 4.36
N THR A 216 2.45 2.07 3.27
CA THR A 216 2.73 3.35 2.62
C THR A 216 2.09 4.52 3.39
N ALA A 217 2.89 5.54 3.69
CA ALA A 217 2.44 6.76 4.32
C ALA A 217 1.58 7.58 3.35
N LYS A 218 0.38 7.96 3.77
CA LYS A 218 -0.48 8.87 2.99
C LYS A 218 0.02 10.31 3.03
N PHE A 219 0.64 10.68 4.15
CA PHE A 219 1.17 12.02 4.40
C PHE A 219 2.61 11.87 4.92
N ALA A 220 3.53 11.64 4.01
CA ALA A 220 4.92 11.58 4.38
C ALA A 220 5.44 13.00 4.62
N SER A 221 5.99 13.24 5.82
CA SER A 221 6.64 14.50 6.13
C SER A 221 7.81 14.76 5.17
N GLY A 222 7.93 16.03 4.76
CA GLY A 222 9.04 16.49 3.94
C GLY A 222 10.28 16.83 4.77
N PRO A 223 11.44 16.99 4.14
CA PRO A 223 12.67 17.38 4.82
C PRO A 223 12.61 18.80 5.43
N ASN A 224 11.66 19.61 4.96
CA ASN A 224 11.48 20.98 5.45
C ASN A 224 10.33 21.11 6.46
N ASP A 225 9.62 20.01 6.76
CA ASP A 225 8.53 20.07 7.73
C ASP A 225 9.08 20.26 9.14
N GLN A 226 8.43 21.12 9.90
CA GLN A 226 8.75 21.31 11.30
C GLN A 226 8.09 20.21 12.13
N LEU A 227 8.84 19.63 13.04
CA LEU A 227 8.44 18.43 13.78
C LEU A 227 8.61 18.64 15.28
N LEU A 228 7.58 18.25 16.04
CA LEU A 228 7.61 18.29 17.50
C LEU A 228 7.09 16.96 18.06
N ASP A 229 7.90 16.33 18.90
CA ASP A 229 7.53 15.07 19.56
C ASP A 229 6.62 15.34 20.75
N LEU A 230 5.44 14.70 20.78
CA LEU A 230 4.50 14.74 21.91
C LEU A 230 4.69 13.54 22.85
N GLY A 231 5.60 12.63 22.53
CA GLY A 231 5.75 11.35 23.23
C GLY A 231 4.66 10.32 22.87
N ASN A 232 4.81 9.13 23.42
CA ASN A 232 3.86 8.01 23.24
C ASN A 232 3.51 7.69 21.79
N GLY A 233 4.47 7.86 20.88
CA GLY A 233 4.26 7.58 19.45
C GLY A 233 3.44 8.65 18.72
N ARG A 234 3.29 9.84 19.27
CA ARG A 234 2.57 10.95 18.63
C ARG A 234 3.51 12.10 18.31
N LYS A 235 3.24 12.79 17.21
CA LYS A 235 4.05 13.88 16.73
C LYS A 235 3.22 14.98 16.09
N VAL A 236 3.54 16.24 16.36
CA VAL A 236 3.03 17.38 15.60
C VAL A 236 3.91 17.58 14.38
N VAL A 237 3.28 17.68 13.23
CA VAL A 237 3.89 17.96 11.95
C VAL A 237 3.29 19.23 11.39
N LYS A 238 4.10 20.26 11.18
CA LYS A 238 3.70 21.45 10.48
C LYS A 238 4.37 21.48 9.13
N ASN A 239 3.55 21.36 8.07
CA ASN A 239 4.05 21.40 6.70
C ASN A 239 4.57 22.77 6.37
N GLU A 240 5.78 22.89 5.86
CA GLU A 240 6.23 24.11 5.25
C GLU A 240 5.51 24.34 3.93
N PHE A 241 5.28 25.62 3.64
CA PHE A 241 4.58 26.05 2.44
C PHE A 241 5.27 25.53 1.18
N ASN A 242 4.54 24.75 0.40
CA ASN A 242 5.01 24.26 -0.89
C ASN A 242 3.96 24.59 -1.97
N ASN A 243 4.32 25.48 -2.89
CA ASN A 243 3.56 25.77 -4.12
C ASN A 243 2.08 26.18 -3.92
N GLY A 244 1.80 27.10 -3.02
CA GLY A 244 0.46 27.71 -2.89
C GLY A 244 -0.51 26.95 -1.98
N THR A 245 -0.12 25.82 -1.37
CA THR A 245 -0.95 25.17 -0.38
C THR A 245 -0.85 25.86 0.99
N PRO A 246 -1.96 26.03 1.72
CA PRO A 246 -1.92 26.67 3.04
C PRO A 246 -1.11 25.80 4.03
N ILE A 247 -0.36 26.48 4.90
CA ILE A 247 0.36 25.84 6.00
C ILE A 247 -0.66 25.11 6.87
N SER A 248 -0.49 23.82 7.02
CA SER A 248 -1.34 22.97 7.85
C SER A 248 -0.53 22.29 8.95
N THR A 249 -1.11 22.18 10.13
CA THR A 249 -0.49 21.51 11.27
C THR A 249 -1.30 20.28 11.62
N PHE A 250 -0.65 19.14 11.66
CA PHE A 250 -1.27 17.84 11.91
C PHE A 250 -0.68 17.18 13.14
N ILE A 251 -1.45 16.27 13.72
CA ILE A 251 -0.94 15.28 14.67
C ILE A 251 -0.91 13.95 13.96
N ASN A 252 0.25 13.34 13.91
CA ASN A 252 0.48 11.98 13.49
C ASN A 252 0.48 11.08 14.73
N ASP A 253 -0.49 10.18 14.84
CA ASP A 253 -0.60 9.16 15.87
C ASP A 253 -0.23 7.81 15.26
N TYR A 254 1.01 7.38 15.46
CA TYR A 254 1.54 6.15 14.86
C TYR A 254 0.88 4.89 15.44
N PRO A 255 0.71 4.75 16.77
CA PRO A 255 0.03 3.60 17.37
C PRO A 255 -1.39 3.38 16.85
N ASN A 256 -2.16 4.46 16.71
CA ASN A 256 -3.56 4.40 16.29
C ASN A 256 -3.75 4.50 14.77
N ASN A 257 -2.67 4.65 14.01
CA ASN A 257 -2.72 4.87 12.56
C ASN A 257 -3.66 6.04 12.18
N GLU A 258 -3.51 7.16 12.86
CA GLU A 258 -4.40 8.29 12.68
C GLU A 258 -3.63 9.57 12.37
N ILE A 259 -4.18 10.37 11.47
CA ILE A 259 -3.75 11.73 11.22
C ILE A 259 -4.91 12.69 11.49
N SER A 260 -4.65 13.72 12.28
CA SER A 260 -5.64 14.72 12.66
C SER A 260 -5.12 16.13 12.39
N LEU A 261 -5.93 16.95 11.73
CA LEU A 261 -5.64 18.36 11.49
C LEU A 261 -5.94 19.16 12.75
N ILE A 262 -5.01 20.01 13.19
CA ILE A 262 -5.23 20.99 14.25
C ILE A 262 -5.81 22.25 13.61
N LYS A 263 -7.07 22.56 13.93
CA LYS A 263 -7.72 23.78 13.48
C LYS A 263 -7.24 24.98 14.32
N GLY A 264 -7.17 26.15 13.69
CA GLY A 264 -6.85 27.39 14.40
C GLY A 264 -5.41 27.50 14.93
N PHE A 265 -4.53 26.53 14.61
CA PHE A 265 -3.12 26.64 14.98
C PHE A 265 -2.48 27.84 14.26
N ASN A 266 -1.83 28.72 15.03
CA ASN A 266 -1.21 29.91 14.46
C ASN A 266 -0.07 29.53 13.49
N PRO A 267 -0.21 29.78 12.19
CA PRO A 267 0.78 29.37 11.20
C PRO A 267 2.12 30.11 11.33
N SER A 268 2.15 31.24 12.05
CA SER A 268 3.39 32.00 12.29
C SER A 268 4.28 31.44 13.38
N LEU A 269 3.76 30.46 14.17
CA LEU A 269 4.58 29.80 15.19
C LEU A 269 5.46 28.74 14.54
N SER A 270 6.77 28.79 14.85
CA SER A 270 7.74 27.77 14.45
C SER A 270 7.78 26.68 15.51
N ILE A 271 7.37 25.47 15.18
CA ILE A 271 7.33 24.35 16.15
C ILE A 271 8.67 23.65 16.33
N ASP A 272 9.62 23.82 15.43
CA ASP A 272 10.96 23.26 15.52
C ASP A 272 11.84 23.94 16.57
N ILE A 273 11.48 25.15 16.98
CA ILE A 273 12.11 25.86 18.11
C ILE A 273 11.23 25.81 19.37
N GLY A 274 10.20 24.98 19.36
CA GLY A 274 9.30 24.75 20.48
C GLY A 274 9.62 23.46 21.23
N PHE A 275 9.04 23.33 22.38
CA PHE A 275 9.06 22.11 23.17
C PHE A 275 7.72 21.93 23.92
N VAL A 276 7.44 20.70 24.32
CA VAL A 276 6.21 20.38 25.07
C VAL A 276 6.58 19.95 26.49
N ALA A 277 5.91 20.54 27.43
CA ALA A 277 5.96 20.13 28.83
C ALA A 277 4.60 20.34 29.49
N ASN A 278 4.15 19.41 30.31
CA ASN A 278 2.90 19.50 31.08
C ASN A 278 1.71 19.98 30.22
N ASP A 279 1.46 19.30 29.08
CA ASP A 279 0.41 19.61 28.12
C ASP A 279 0.41 21.05 27.56
N THR A 280 1.54 21.71 27.63
CA THR A 280 1.73 23.06 27.10
C THR A 280 2.83 23.06 26.06
N LEU A 281 2.52 23.64 24.91
CA LEU A 281 3.52 23.98 23.88
C LEU A 281 4.16 25.30 24.26
N TYR A 282 5.44 25.28 24.42
CA TYR A 282 6.28 26.44 24.63
C TYR A 282 7.01 26.78 23.32
N ASN A 283 6.96 28.03 22.93
CA ASN A 283 7.66 28.52 21.76
C ASN A 283 8.44 29.78 22.13
N TYR A 284 9.67 29.88 21.66
CA TYR A 284 10.50 31.04 21.92
C TYR A 284 10.51 31.95 20.70
N LYS A 285 9.94 33.13 20.81
CA LYS A 285 9.87 34.09 19.71
C LYS A 285 10.19 35.49 20.21
N ASN A 286 11.08 36.19 19.51
CA ASN A 286 11.49 37.56 19.84
C ASN A 286 11.99 37.74 21.29
N ASN A 287 12.72 36.75 21.81
CA ASN A 287 13.17 36.69 23.20
C ASN A 287 12.05 36.53 24.26
N GLU A 288 10.85 36.18 23.87
CA GLU A 288 9.74 35.91 24.77
C GLU A 288 9.28 34.45 24.66
N LEU A 289 8.94 33.86 25.80
CA LEU A 289 8.41 32.51 25.90
C LEU A 289 6.88 32.55 25.73
N ILE A 290 6.41 32.13 24.59
CA ILE A 290 4.97 32.00 24.27
C ILE A 290 4.49 30.64 24.79
N LYS A 291 3.39 30.63 25.54
CA LYS A 291 2.76 29.42 26.11
C LYS A 291 1.42 29.17 25.41
N LEU A 292 1.21 27.96 24.94
CA LEU A 292 -0.04 27.51 24.30
C LEU A 292 -0.51 26.21 24.95
N GLY A 293 -1.64 26.22 25.58
CA GLY A 293 -2.24 25.00 26.14
C GLY A 293 -2.60 24.00 25.03
N LEU A 294 -1.91 22.88 24.98
CA LEU A 294 -2.15 21.85 23.97
C LEU A 294 -3.48 21.12 24.17
N THR A 295 -3.91 20.97 25.42
CA THR A 295 -5.17 20.28 25.76
C THR A 295 -6.35 20.84 24.99
N HIS A 296 -6.45 22.16 24.85
CA HIS A 296 -7.52 22.80 24.07
C HIS A 296 -7.48 22.35 22.60
N TYR A 297 -6.31 22.38 21.96
CA TYR A 297 -6.15 21.98 20.56
C TYR A 297 -6.31 20.48 20.37
N LEU A 298 -5.89 19.66 21.34
CA LEU A 298 -5.98 18.20 21.29
C LEU A 298 -7.40 17.66 21.53
N THR A 299 -8.27 18.43 22.17
CA THR A 299 -9.65 18.00 22.50
C THR A 299 -10.72 18.62 21.61
N ASN A 300 -10.62 19.92 21.31
CA ASN A 300 -11.72 20.66 20.67
C ASN A 300 -11.47 20.97 19.19
N ASP A 301 -10.22 21.14 18.79
CA ASP A 301 -9.86 21.63 17.47
C ASP A 301 -9.30 20.55 16.53
N LEU A 302 -9.32 19.29 16.95
CA LEU A 302 -8.89 18.18 16.11
C LEU A 302 -9.96 17.78 15.10
N LYS A 303 -9.58 17.76 13.86
CA LYS A 303 -10.36 17.14 12.79
C LYS A 303 -9.64 15.91 12.25
N LYS A 304 -10.15 14.74 12.54
CA LYS A 304 -9.64 13.48 11.98
C LYS A 304 -9.67 13.54 10.45
N GLN A 305 -8.53 13.29 9.82
CA GLN A 305 -8.37 13.28 8.36
C GLN A 305 -8.39 11.85 7.81
N GLY A 306 -8.02 10.87 8.60
CA GLY A 306 -8.00 9.46 8.21
C GLY A 306 -6.80 8.70 8.70
N ALA A 307 -6.53 7.59 8.02
CA ALA A 307 -5.37 6.76 8.32
C ALA A 307 -4.07 7.44 7.87
N MET A 308 -3.04 7.36 8.69
CA MET A 308 -1.71 7.89 8.42
C MET A 308 -0.96 7.05 7.38
N TYR A 309 -1.16 5.74 7.42
CA TYR A 309 -0.56 4.78 6.49
C TYR A 309 -1.57 3.72 6.06
N VAL A 310 -1.31 3.10 4.93
CA VAL A 310 -2.13 2.01 4.37
C VAL A 310 -1.27 0.77 4.28
N ASP A 311 -1.72 -0.29 4.93
CA ASP A 311 -1.11 -1.61 4.77
C ASP A 311 -1.41 -2.15 3.36
N THR A 312 -0.52 -1.83 2.44
CA THR A 312 -0.62 -2.25 1.03
C THR A 312 -0.50 -3.76 0.89
N LYS A 313 0.21 -4.43 1.81
CA LYS A 313 0.35 -5.89 1.80
C LYS A 313 -0.96 -6.57 2.15
N ALA A 314 -1.63 -6.13 3.22
CA ALA A 314 -2.94 -6.67 3.60
C ALA A 314 -4.00 -6.42 2.51
N LEU A 315 -3.96 -5.28 1.81
CA LEU A 315 -4.82 -5.00 0.67
C LEU A 315 -4.54 -5.96 -0.51
N PHE A 316 -3.26 -6.18 -0.82
CA PHE A 316 -2.87 -7.08 -1.90
C PHE A 316 -3.24 -8.53 -1.58
N ASP A 317 -3.03 -8.99 -0.34
CA ASP A 317 -3.42 -10.32 0.11
C ASP A 317 -4.95 -10.55 0.03
N ARG A 318 -5.75 -9.56 0.40
CA ARG A 318 -7.21 -9.62 0.21
C ARG A 318 -7.60 -9.67 -1.26
N LEU A 319 -6.99 -8.84 -2.11
CA LEU A 319 -7.26 -8.82 -3.55
C LEU A 319 -6.92 -10.16 -4.19
N THR A 320 -5.78 -10.77 -3.84
CA THR A 320 -5.38 -12.09 -4.34
C THR A 320 -6.34 -13.20 -3.89
N GLN A 321 -6.84 -13.14 -2.65
CA GLN A 321 -7.86 -14.06 -2.16
C GLN A 321 -9.17 -13.92 -2.95
N PHE A 322 -9.66 -12.69 -3.18
CA PHE A 322 -10.86 -12.44 -4.00
C PHE A 322 -10.69 -12.92 -5.44
N THR A 323 -9.54 -12.67 -6.07
CA THR A 323 -9.27 -13.15 -7.43
C THR A 323 -9.21 -14.67 -7.51
N ALA A 324 -8.63 -15.35 -6.53
CA ALA A 324 -8.61 -16.81 -6.47
C ALA A 324 -10.02 -17.40 -6.36
N VAL A 325 -10.87 -16.84 -5.49
CA VAL A 325 -12.29 -17.27 -5.35
C VAL A 325 -13.05 -17.03 -6.65
N ALA A 326 -12.88 -15.88 -7.28
CA ALA A 326 -13.53 -15.57 -8.56
C ALA A 326 -13.13 -16.55 -9.67
N LEU A 327 -11.86 -16.93 -9.75
CA LEU A 327 -11.37 -17.93 -10.71
C LEU A 327 -11.96 -19.32 -10.46
N ILE A 328 -12.09 -19.74 -9.21
CA ILE A 328 -12.71 -21.02 -8.84
C ILE A 328 -14.19 -21.04 -9.29
N LEU A 329 -14.93 -19.96 -9.01
CA LEU A 329 -16.33 -19.83 -9.43
C LEU A 329 -16.46 -19.85 -10.95
N LEU A 330 -15.60 -19.12 -11.66
CA LEU A 330 -15.59 -19.11 -13.13
C LEU A 330 -15.31 -20.50 -13.70
N PHE A 331 -14.34 -21.20 -13.13
CA PHE A 331 -14.03 -22.58 -13.52
C PHE A 331 -15.22 -23.53 -13.28
N GLY A 332 -15.91 -23.39 -12.14
CA GLY A 332 -17.14 -24.13 -11.85
C GLY A 332 -18.25 -23.89 -12.88
N VAL A 333 -18.46 -22.63 -13.28
CA VAL A 333 -19.44 -22.27 -14.33
C VAL A 333 -19.04 -22.88 -15.68
N VAL A 334 -17.77 -22.81 -16.06
CA VAL A 334 -17.27 -23.41 -17.30
C VAL A 334 -17.47 -24.93 -17.31
N LEU A 335 -17.16 -25.62 -16.20
CA LEU A 335 -17.41 -27.06 -16.07
C LEU A 335 -18.89 -27.40 -16.15
N PHE A 336 -19.75 -26.60 -15.51
CA PHE A 336 -21.21 -26.77 -15.56
C PHE A 336 -21.75 -26.63 -17.00
N LEU A 337 -21.33 -25.57 -17.71
CA LEU A 337 -21.71 -25.35 -19.10
C LEU A 337 -21.18 -26.46 -20.02
N TYR A 338 -19.95 -26.90 -19.81
CA TYR A 338 -19.36 -28.01 -20.57
C TYR A 338 -20.08 -29.32 -20.31
N SER A 339 -20.44 -29.62 -19.06
CA SER A 339 -21.23 -30.80 -18.70
C SER A 339 -22.61 -30.79 -19.35
N LYS A 340 -23.32 -29.62 -19.34
CA LYS A 340 -24.61 -29.44 -19.96
C LYS A 340 -24.57 -29.64 -21.49
N ASN A 341 -23.52 -29.15 -22.14
CA ASN A 341 -23.35 -29.29 -23.59
C ASN A 341 -23.00 -30.73 -24.03
N ARG A 342 -22.40 -31.54 -23.16
CA ARG A 342 -22.08 -32.94 -23.43
C ARG A 342 -23.30 -33.82 -23.58
N LYS A 343 -24.41 -33.51 -22.94
CA LYS A 343 -25.67 -34.25 -22.96
C LYS A 343 -26.55 -33.90 -24.14
N ARG A 344 -26.12 -32.97 -25.01
CA ARG A 344 -26.92 -32.62 -26.20
C ARG A 344 -26.66 -33.63 -27.34
N PRO A 345 -27.76 -34.19 -27.94
CA PRO A 345 -27.61 -35.07 -29.08
C PRO A 345 -27.04 -34.32 -30.29
N ARG A 346 -26.13 -34.96 -31.04
CA ARG A 346 -25.53 -34.42 -32.26
C ARG A 346 -25.79 -35.35 -33.42
N VAL A 347 -26.21 -34.80 -34.56
CA VAL A 347 -26.37 -35.58 -35.79
C VAL A 347 -24.98 -35.85 -36.39
N SER A 348 -24.75 -37.06 -36.86
CA SER A 348 -23.57 -37.48 -37.59
C SER A 348 -23.97 -38.06 -38.96
N GLN A 349 -22.99 -38.28 -39.84
CA GLN A 349 -23.22 -38.82 -41.20
C GLN A 349 -23.86 -40.25 -41.20
N THR A 350 -23.68 -41.01 -40.12
CA THR A 350 -24.13 -42.39 -40.01
C THR A 350 -25.13 -42.64 -38.90
N GLY A 351 -25.65 -41.58 -38.27
CA GLY A 351 -26.60 -41.70 -37.19
C GLY A 351 -26.65 -40.46 -36.30
N PHE A 352 -26.78 -40.65 -35.00
CA PHE A 352 -26.64 -39.55 -34.05
C PHE A 352 -25.84 -39.98 -32.82
N ARG A 353 -25.22 -39.02 -32.15
CA ARG A 353 -24.43 -39.22 -30.98
C ARG A 353 -25.13 -38.61 -29.78
N PHE A 354 -25.32 -39.39 -28.70
CA PHE A 354 -25.90 -38.94 -27.44
C PHE A 354 -25.10 -39.52 -26.27
N ASP A 355 -24.77 -38.73 -25.31
CA ASP A 355 -23.95 -39.09 -24.14
C ASP A 355 -22.67 -39.86 -24.51
N ARG A 356 -21.95 -39.41 -25.54
CA ARG A 356 -20.75 -40.00 -26.15
C ARG A 356 -20.94 -41.30 -26.90
N VAL A 357 -22.11 -41.89 -26.86
CA VAL A 357 -22.44 -43.12 -27.60
C VAL A 357 -22.93 -42.75 -28.98
N HIS A 358 -22.43 -43.45 -29.99
CA HIS A 358 -22.92 -43.31 -31.37
C HIS A 358 -24.01 -44.36 -31.65
N TYR A 359 -25.15 -43.87 -32.09
CA TYR A 359 -26.28 -44.71 -32.44
C TYR A 359 -26.47 -44.69 -33.93
N PRO A 360 -26.20 -45.80 -34.63
CA PRO A 360 -26.35 -45.86 -36.08
C PRO A 360 -27.80 -45.84 -36.51
N LEU A 361 -28.05 -45.11 -37.58
CA LEU A 361 -29.36 -45.03 -38.23
C LEU A 361 -29.25 -45.53 -39.69
N SER A 362 -30.30 -46.11 -40.20
CA SER A 362 -30.35 -46.39 -41.65
C SER A 362 -30.37 -45.09 -42.43
N VAL A 363 -29.99 -45.16 -43.71
CA VAL A 363 -29.96 -43.96 -44.59
C VAL A 363 -31.32 -43.26 -44.60
N ASN A 364 -32.40 -44.04 -44.67
CA ASN A 364 -33.78 -43.50 -44.68
C ASN A 364 -34.17 -42.84 -43.31
N GLU A 365 -33.78 -43.49 -42.19
CA GLU A 365 -34.01 -42.92 -40.86
C GLU A 365 -33.22 -41.59 -40.67
N LEU A 366 -32.00 -41.53 -41.19
CA LEU A 366 -31.16 -40.34 -41.11
C LEU A 366 -31.74 -39.20 -41.97
N MET A 367 -32.20 -39.49 -43.17
CA MET A 367 -32.89 -38.51 -44.02
C MET A 367 -34.14 -37.94 -43.33
N VAL A 368 -34.96 -38.80 -42.70
CA VAL A 368 -36.16 -38.35 -41.96
C VAL A 368 -35.75 -37.54 -40.71
N LEU A 369 -34.75 -37.97 -39.97
CA LEU A 369 -34.24 -37.21 -38.81
C LEU A 369 -33.80 -35.80 -39.22
N ASN A 370 -32.98 -35.69 -40.26
CA ASN A 370 -32.54 -34.40 -40.79
C ASN A 370 -33.71 -33.52 -41.21
N LEU A 371 -34.66 -34.05 -41.96
CA LEU A 371 -35.86 -33.30 -42.37
C LEU A 371 -36.62 -32.71 -41.15
N ILE A 372 -36.82 -33.50 -40.09
CA ILE A 372 -37.55 -33.10 -38.88
C ILE A 372 -36.73 -32.07 -38.06
N LEU A 373 -35.43 -32.21 -38.00
CA LEU A 373 -34.57 -31.30 -37.29
C LEU A 373 -34.37 -29.96 -38.01
N TYR A 374 -34.24 -29.98 -39.34
CA TYR A 374 -34.10 -28.73 -40.11
C TYR A 374 -35.41 -27.95 -40.28
N ASN A 375 -36.55 -28.62 -40.26
CA ASN A 375 -37.86 -28.00 -40.45
C ASN A 375 -38.71 -28.05 -39.20
N LYS A 376 -39.37 -26.93 -38.82
CA LYS A 376 -40.30 -26.90 -37.66
C LYS A 376 -41.51 -27.85 -37.86
N ARG A 377 -41.94 -28.05 -39.10
CA ARG A 377 -43.06 -28.89 -39.50
C ARG A 377 -42.77 -29.50 -40.86
N VAL A 378 -42.95 -30.77 -40.99
CA VAL A 378 -42.68 -31.52 -42.23
C VAL A 378 -43.93 -32.22 -42.67
N GLU A 379 -44.40 -31.93 -43.88
CA GLU A 379 -45.56 -32.63 -44.48
C GLU A 379 -45.19 -34.08 -44.81
N SER A 380 -46.17 -34.97 -44.64
CA SER A 380 -46.04 -36.38 -44.95
C SER A 380 -45.53 -36.64 -46.38
N LYS A 381 -45.88 -35.76 -47.32
CA LYS A 381 -45.50 -35.84 -48.74
C LYS A 381 -43.97 -35.59 -48.90
N LEU A 382 -43.41 -34.68 -48.11
CA LEU A 382 -41.95 -34.40 -48.13
C LEU A 382 -41.11 -35.57 -47.57
N ILE A 383 -41.61 -36.21 -46.49
CA ILE A 383 -40.94 -37.42 -45.97
C ILE A 383 -41.03 -38.54 -47.02
N LEU A 384 -42.19 -38.75 -47.62
CA LEU A 384 -42.32 -39.72 -48.65
C LEU A 384 -41.35 -39.47 -49.84
N LYS A 385 -41.27 -38.24 -50.29
CA LYS A 385 -40.37 -37.87 -51.40
C LYS A 385 -38.89 -38.11 -51.06
N SER A 386 -38.43 -37.92 -49.78
CA SER A 386 -37.05 -38.11 -49.41
C SER A 386 -36.60 -39.57 -49.36
N ILE A 387 -37.52 -40.50 -49.17
CA ILE A 387 -37.23 -41.94 -49.05
C ILE A 387 -37.91 -42.78 -50.15
N TYR A 388 -38.44 -42.12 -51.22
CA TYR A 388 -39.15 -42.75 -52.30
C TYR A 388 -38.22 -43.67 -53.05
N ASP A 389 -38.74 -44.88 -53.32
CA ASP A 389 -38.11 -45.94 -54.08
C ASP A 389 -38.90 -46.21 -55.35
N ASN A 390 -38.25 -46.01 -56.48
CA ASN A 390 -38.92 -46.16 -57.80
C ASN A 390 -39.26 -47.62 -58.13
N GLU A 391 -38.68 -48.57 -57.47
CA GLU A 391 -38.93 -50.02 -57.68
C GLU A 391 -40.21 -50.48 -56.90
N LEU A 392 -40.68 -49.67 -56.00
CA LEU A 392 -41.89 -50.00 -55.16
C LEU A 392 -43.15 -49.27 -55.66
N SER A 393 -44.29 -49.93 -55.47
CA SER A 393 -45.58 -49.29 -55.71
C SER A 393 -45.82 -48.12 -54.75
N VAL A 394 -46.71 -47.22 -55.10
CA VAL A 394 -47.13 -46.08 -54.23
C VAL A 394 -47.60 -46.55 -52.85
N ALA A 395 -48.34 -47.64 -52.79
CA ALA A 395 -48.86 -48.23 -51.56
C ALA A 395 -47.72 -48.76 -50.66
N GLN A 396 -46.77 -49.45 -51.29
CA GLN A 396 -45.59 -49.95 -50.61
C GLN A 396 -44.67 -48.81 -50.08
N ASN A 397 -44.44 -47.74 -50.86
CA ASN A 397 -43.70 -46.56 -50.43
C ASN A 397 -44.41 -45.87 -49.27
N ASN A 398 -45.70 -45.77 -49.22
CA ASN A 398 -46.45 -45.21 -48.07
C ASN A 398 -46.32 -46.07 -46.83
N ARG A 399 -46.31 -47.40 -46.94
CA ARG A 399 -46.11 -48.32 -45.82
C ARG A 399 -44.61 -48.16 -45.27
N ARG A 400 -43.66 -48.18 -46.16
CA ARG A 400 -42.23 -47.95 -45.83
C ARG A 400 -42.04 -46.63 -45.10
N LYS A 401 -42.66 -45.53 -45.51
CA LYS A 401 -42.60 -44.24 -44.80
C LYS A 401 -43.08 -44.37 -43.35
N ILE A 402 -44.23 -45.04 -43.12
CA ILE A 402 -44.73 -45.22 -41.76
C ILE A 402 -43.71 -46.00 -40.89
N GLU A 403 -43.25 -47.13 -41.43
CA GLU A 403 -42.25 -48.00 -40.76
C GLU A 403 -40.98 -47.25 -40.40
N VAL A 404 -40.41 -46.42 -41.30
CA VAL A 404 -39.21 -45.62 -41.06
C VAL A 404 -39.44 -44.57 -39.99
N VAL A 405 -40.57 -43.86 -40.02
CA VAL A 405 -40.90 -42.84 -39.02
C VAL A 405 -41.12 -43.47 -37.65
N GLU A 406 -41.85 -44.61 -37.58
CA GLU A 406 -42.06 -45.34 -36.32
C GLU A 406 -40.76 -45.91 -35.75
N SER A 407 -39.91 -46.52 -36.59
CA SER A 407 -38.62 -47.05 -36.19
C SER A 407 -37.70 -45.94 -35.65
N LEU A 408 -37.61 -44.83 -36.38
CA LEU A 408 -36.83 -43.67 -35.94
C LEU A 408 -37.38 -43.10 -34.62
N ASN A 409 -38.72 -42.91 -34.51
CA ASN A 409 -39.34 -42.41 -33.31
C ASN A 409 -39.03 -43.33 -32.09
N LYS A 410 -39.18 -44.64 -32.25
CA LYS A 410 -38.93 -45.63 -31.20
C LYS A 410 -37.45 -45.60 -30.76
N LYS A 411 -36.51 -45.56 -31.72
CA LYS A 411 -35.06 -45.54 -31.45
C LYS A 411 -34.69 -44.26 -30.71
N VAL A 412 -35.03 -43.08 -31.27
CA VAL A 412 -34.62 -41.81 -30.67
C VAL A 412 -35.33 -41.56 -29.34
N SER A 413 -36.59 -41.86 -29.23
CA SER A 413 -37.35 -41.74 -27.98
C SER A 413 -36.78 -42.62 -26.88
N GLY A 414 -36.44 -43.88 -27.18
CA GLY A 414 -35.84 -44.79 -26.20
C GLY A 414 -34.48 -44.33 -25.71
N ILE A 415 -33.64 -43.81 -26.60
CA ILE A 415 -32.29 -43.34 -26.25
C ILE A 415 -32.34 -42.02 -25.48
N MET A 416 -33.21 -41.10 -25.86
CA MET A 416 -33.35 -39.80 -25.18
C MET A 416 -34.23 -39.86 -23.93
N GLY A 417 -34.90 -40.99 -23.66
CA GLY A 417 -35.80 -41.13 -22.52
C GLY A 417 -37.08 -40.31 -22.63
N VAL A 418 -37.51 -40.00 -23.86
CA VAL A 418 -38.68 -39.16 -24.11
C VAL A 418 -39.87 -40.04 -24.62
N LYS A 419 -41.12 -39.66 -24.30
CA LYS A 419 -42.26 -40.44 -24.66
C LYS A 419 -42.43 -40.58 -26.18
N ASN A 420 -42.30 -39.48 -26.93
CA ASN A 420 -42.33 -39.45 -28.39
C ASN A 420 -41.38 -38.36 -28.88
N PHE A 421 -40.39 -38.73 -29.69
CA PHE A 421 -39.53 -37.76 -30.36
C PHE A 421 -40.20 -37.12 -31.55
N ILE A 422 -40.94 -37.92 -32.35
CA ILE A 422 -41.72 -37.47 -33.51
C ILE A 422 -43.20 -37.48 -33.15
N ASN A 423 -43.82 -36.35 -33.29
CA ASN A 423 -45.25 -36.18 -33.12
C ASN A 423 -45.88 -35.91 -34.48
N SER A 424 -47.16 -36.29 -34.67
CA SER A 424 -47.92 -36.00 -35.88
C SER A 424 -49.22 -35.35 -35.55
N LYS A 425 -49.68 -34.47 -36.45
CA LYS A 425 -51.03 -33.86 -36.42
C LYS A 425 -51.49 -33.57 -37.81
N LYS A 426 -52.86 -33.52 -38.01
CA LYS A 426 -53.49 -33.11 -39.28
C LYS A 426 -53.23 -31.62 -39.52
N SER A 427 -52.98 -31.22 -40.77
CA SER A 427 -52.83 -29.83 -41.17
C SER A 427 -54.18 -29.07 -40.95
N LEU A 428 -54.02 -27.82 -40.41
CA LEU A 428 -55.17 -26.92 -40.24
C LEU A 428 -55.77 -26.45 -41.59
N LYS A 429 -55.00 -26.47 -42.68
CA LYS A 429 -55.39 -26.02 -44.02
C LYS A 429 -56.04 -27.14 -44.81
N ASP A 430 -55.60 -28.40 -44.68
CA ASP A 430 -56.16 -29.56 -45.33
C ASP A 430 -56.00 -30.76 -44.38
N GLN A 431 -57.13 -31.24 -43.86
CA GLN A 431 -57.17 -32.34 -42.89
C GLN A 431 -56.69 -33.69 -43.47
N ARG A 432 -56.50 -33.80 -44.79
CA ARG A 432 -55.89 -34.98 -45.45
C ARG A 432 -54.41 -35.03 -45.35
N VAL A 433 -53.76 -33.85 -45.01
CA VAL A 433 -52.32 -33.74 -44.94
C VAL A 433 -51.84 -33.96 -43.47
N LEU A 434 -51.01 -34.96 -43.25
CA LEU A 434 -50.36 -35.22 -41.95
C LEU A 434 -49.04 -34.45 -41.86
N ILE A 435 -48.85 -33.75 -40.77
CA ILE A 435 -47.64 -32.96 -40.47
C ILE A 435 -46.87 -33.63 -39.32
N TYR A 436 -45.61 -33.89 -39.52
CA TYR A 436 -44.68 -34.39 -38.49
C TYR A 436 -43.85 -33.26 -37.92
N TYR A 437 -43.56 -33.33 -36.61
CA TYR A 437 -42.72 -32.34 -35.91
C TYR A 437 -42.08 -32.96 -34.67
N SER A 438 -40.98 -32.37 -34.19
CA SER A 438 -40.36 -32.72 -32.91
C SER A 438 -40.35 -31.51 -31.99
N ASN A 439 -40.69 -31.71 -30.71
CA ASN A 439 -40.57 -30.71 -29.67
C ASN A 439 -39.12 -30.61 -29.15
N PHE A 440 -38.27 -31.58 -29.47
CA PHE A 440 -36.89 -31.69 -29.00
C PHE A 440 -35.86 -31.19 -30.02
N ARG A 441 -36.32 -30.47 -31.04
CA ARG A 441 -35.43 -29.94 -32.08
C ARG A 441 -34.30 -29.06 -31.56
N SER A 442 -34.59 -28.19 -30.54
CA SER A 442 -33.62 -27.30 -29.91
C SER A 442 -32.56 -28.00 -29.09
N ASP A 443 -32.80 -29.27 -28.74
CA ASP A 443 -31.90 -30.05 -27.92
C ASP A 443 -30.76 -30.66 -28.75
N PHE A 444 -30.96 -30.78 -30.06
CA PHE A 444 -29.95 -31.28 -31.00
C PHE A 444 -28.98 -30.17 -31.39
N VAL A 445 -27.69 -30.52 -31.46
CA VAL A 445 -26.65 -29.73 -32.12
C VAL A 445 -26.57 -30.23 -33.56
N LEU A 446 -26.98 -29.40 -34.49
CA LEU A 446 -26.97 -29.68 -35.93
C LEU A 446 -25.58 -29.47 -36.51
#